data_8c4adf2275d2ca8181cff58709293a35
#
_entry.id   8c4adf2275d2ca8181cff58709293a35
#
_cell.length_a   1.000
_cell.length_b   1.000
_cell.length_c   1.000
_cell.angle_alpha   90.00
_cell.angle_beta   90.00
_cell.angle_gamma   90.00
#
_symmetry.space_group_name_H-M   'P 1'
#
loop_
_entity.id
_entity.type
_entity.pdbx_description
1 polymer ?
#
loop_
_entity_poly.entity_id
_entity_poly.type
_entity_poly.pdbx_seq_one_letter_code
_entity_poly.pdbx_strand_id
1 'polypeptide(L)'
;SIQMIHLKKEVFILDFVNKPTIETAKSLLGVKISYQDQTQTYSGYIVETEAYLGFKDKAAHGFGGKQTPKVTSLYQRGGTIYGHVMHTHLLINLVTREEGIPEGVLIRAVEPEDGIETMKINRNKSGFELTNGPGKWTKAFNIPRAIDGSTINQCRLSIDVKNRKFPREIEESARIGIPNKGEWTEKHLRYTVKGNPYVSRMRKSDCLLPEETWK
;
A
#
# COMPACT_ATOMS: atom_id res chain seq x y z
N SER A 1 -4.80 -27.82 9.59
CA SER A 1 -3.64 -28.54 9.06
C SER A 1 -2.82 -27.61 8.15
N ILE A 2 -1.55 -27.93 7.91
CA ILE A 2 -0.64 -27.19 7.03
C ILE A 2 -1.25 -27.04 5.61
N GLN A 3 -1.92 -28.08 5.12
CA GLN A 3 -2.63 -28.07 3.84
C GLN A 3 -3.77 -27.05 3.78
N MET A 4 -4.57 -26.93 4.85
CA MET A 4 -5.65 -25.93 4.93
C MET A 4 -5.12 -24.49 5.01
N ILE A 5 -3.97 -24.29 5.68
CA ILE A 5 -3.31 -22.99 5.75
C ILE A 5 -2.76 -22.61 4.37
N HIS A 6 -2.19 -23.56 3.64
CA HIS A 6 -1.69 -23.37 2.29
C HIS A 6 -2.82 -23.02 1.31
N LEU A 7 -3.93 -23.74 1.37
CA LEU A 7 -5.12 -23.52 0.54
C LEU A 7 -5.74 -22.13 0.80
N LYS A 8 -5.82 -21.71 2.07
CA LYS A 8 -6.32 -20.37 2.44
C LYS A 8 -5.41 -19.25 1.94
N LYS A 9 -4.10 -19.47 1.92
CA LYS A 9 -3.12 -18.51 1.38
C LYS A 9 -3.21 -18.41 -0.14
N GLU A 10 -3.43 -19.51 -0.84
CA GLU A 10 -3.62 -19.53 -2.30
C GLU A 10 -4.93 -18.84 -2.71
N VAL A 11 -6.02 -19.11 -2.02
CA VAL A 11 -7.32 -18.43 -2.26
C VAL A 11 -7.18 -16.92 -2.09
N PHE A 12 -6.44 -16.46 -1.07
CA PHE A 12 -6.19 -15.03 -0.85
C PHE A 12 -5.40 -14.41 -2.02
N ILE A 13 -4.37 -15.09 -2.53
CA ILE A 13 -3.58 -14.62 -3.67
C ILE A 13 -4.44 -14.57 -4.93
N LEU A 14 -5.28 -15.59 -5.17
CA LEU A 14 -6.21 -15.64 -6.30
C LEU A 14 -7.21 -14.48 -6.30
N ASP A 15 -7.73 -14.09 -5.14
CA ASP A 15 -8.62 -12.92 -5.01
C ASP A 15 -7.93 -11.61 -5.43
N PHE A 16 -6.63 -11.52 -5.21
CA PHE A 16 -5.83 -10.35 -5.61
C PHE A 16 -5.56 -10.30 -7.12
N VAL A 17 -5.36 -11.46 -7.74
CA VAL A 17 -4.93 -11.58 -9.16
C VAL A 17 -6.12 -11.55 -10.11
N ASN A 18 -7.33 -11.84 -9.65
CA ASN A 18 -8.53 -11.93 -10.48
C ASN A 18 -9.32 -10.62 -10.60
N LYS A 19 -8.79 -9.52 -10.10
CA LYS A 19 -9.44 -8.19 -10.14
C LYS A 19 -8.62 -7.23 -10.97
N PRO A 20 -9.25 -6.26 -11.66
CA PRO A 20 -8.54 -5.12 -12.19
C PRO A 20 -7.78 -4.38 -11.09
N THR A 21 -6.58 -3.89 -11.39
CA THR A 21 -5.72 -3.21 -10.42
C THR A 21 -6.41 -2.04 -9.72
N ILE A 22 -7.26 -1.30 -10.44
CA ILE A 22 -8.07 -0.21 -9.87
C ILE A 22 -9.01 -0.72 -8.76
N GLU A 23 -9.69 -1.84 -8.99
CA GLU A 23 -10.57 -2.43 -7.98
C GLU A 23 -9.78 -2.91 -6.75
N THR A 24 -8.61 -3.50 -6.96
CA THR A 24 -7.72 -3.89 -5.87
C THR A 24 -7.29 -2.67 -5.05
N ALA A 25 -6.90 -1.58 -5.71
CA ALA A 25 -6.51 -0.35 -5.03
C ALA A 25 -7.61 0.20 -4.14
N LYS A 26 -8.85 0.21 -4.62
CA LYS A 26 -10.02 0.65 -3.83
C LYS A 26 -10.33 -0.32 -2.70
N SER A 27 -10.29 -1.62 -2.96
CA SER A 27 -10.64 -2.66 -1.97
C SER A 27 -9.65 -2.76 -0.82
N LEU A 28 -8.42 -2.29 -1.00
CA LEU A 28 -7.41 -2.24 0.05
C LEU A 28 -7.68 -1.16 1.10
N LEU A 29 -8.48 -0.14 0.78
CA LEU A 29 -8.81 0.91 1.76
C LEU A 29 -9.60 0.32 2.93
N GLY A 30 -9.08 0.50 4.14
CA GLY A 30 -9.64 -0.05 5.37
C GLY A 30 -9.12 -1.44 5.74
N VAL A 31 -8.36 -2.09 4.88
CA VAL A 31 -7.74 -3.38 5.20
C VAL A 31 -6.63 -3.18 6.23
N LYS A 32 -6.56 -4.06 7.22
CA LYS A 32 -5.51 -4.01 8.24
C LYS A 32 -4.21 -4.57 7.67
N ILE A 33 -3.15 -3.77 7.73
CA ILE A 33 -1.79 -4.18 7.38
C ILE A 33 -0.96 -4.28 8.65
N SER A 34 -0.17 -5.34 8.78
CA SER A 34 0.63 -5.61 9.97
C SER A 34 2.04 -6.03 9.59
N TYR A 35 3.02 -5.57 10.36
CA TYR A 35 4.40 -5.99 10.25
C TYR A 35 4.90 -6.44 11.61
N GLN A 36 5.49 -7.62 11.67
CA GLN A 36 6.09 -8.15 12.89
C GLN A 36 7.61 -8.13 12.76
N ASP A 37 8.25 -7.28 13.56
CA ASP A 37 9.70 -7.32 13.71
C ASP A 37 10.10 -8.36 14.77
N GLN A 38 11.36 -8.32 15.23
CA GLN A 38 11.86 -9.28 16.20
C GLN A 38 11.26 -9.11 17.60
N THR A 39 10.65 -7.96 17.90
CA THR A 39 10.22 -7.60 19.25
C THR A 39 8.73 -7.34 19.39
N GLN A 40 8.07 -6.87 18.33
CA GLN A 40 6.67 -6.45 18.40
C GLN A 40 5.98 -6.45 17.04
N THR A 41 4.67 -6.21 17.09
CA THR A 41 3.81 -6.04 15.92
C THR A 41 3.43 -4.58 15.79
N TYR A 42 3.54 -4.07 14.56
CA TYR A 42 3.01 -2.79 14.13
C TYR A 42 1.81 -3.06 13.23
N SER A 43 0.77 -2.26 13.34
CA SER A 43 -0.37 -2.40 12.43
C SER A 43 -1.08 -1.08 12.20
N GLY A 44 -1.90 -1.06 11.16
CA GLY A 44 -2.77 0.05 10.83
C GLY A 44 -3.77 -0.32 9.76
N TYR A 45 -4.70 0.59 9.49
CA TYR A 45 -5.70 0.46 8.43
C TYR A 45 -5.29 1.32 7.25
N ILE A 46 -5.24 0.74 6.06
CA ILE A 46 -4.84 1.46 4.84
C ILE A 46 -5.86 2.56 4.55
N VAL A 47 -5.39 3.78 4.38
CA VAL A 47 -6.26 4.96 4.10
C VAL A 47 -5.96 5.63 2.77
N GLU A 48 -4.87 5.26 2.10
CA GLU A 48 -4.50 5.84 0.80
C GLU A 48 -3.74 4.84 -0.04
N THR A 49 -4.15 4.71 -1.31
CA THR A 49 -3.50 3.87 -2.31
C THR A 49 -3.39 4.60 -3.65
N GLU A 50 -2.44 4.16 -4.49
CA GLU A 50 -2.37 4.57 -5.89
C GLU A 50 -2.24 3.34 -6.78
N ALA A 51 -3.03 3.30 -7.88
CA ALA A 51 -2.93 2.25 -8.86
C ALA A 51 -1.92 2.63 -9.96
N TYR A 52 -1.08 1.67 -10.33
CA TYR A 52 -0.11 1.79 -11.42
C TYR A 52 -0.38 0.70 -12.46
N LEU A 53 -0.69 1.09 -13.69
CA LEU A 53 -1.31 0.22 -14.69
C LEU A 53 -0.33 -0.34 -15.74
N GLY A 54 0.93 -0.48 -15.35
CA GLY A 54 1.92 -1.25 -16.09
C GLY A 54 2.28 -0.72 -17.46
N PHE A 55 2.19 -1.59 -18.47
CA PHE A 55 2.74 -1.32 -19.82
C PHE A 55 2.26 -0.02 -20.48
N LYS A 56 1.01 0.35 -20.27
CA LYS A 56 0.39 1.54 -20.87
C LYS A 56 0.53 2.82 -20.05
N ASP A 57 0.86 2.67 -18.77
CA ASP A 57 0.89 3.76 -17.79
C ASP A 57 2.26 4.45 -17.82
N LYS A 58 2.32 5.64 -18.41
CA LYS A 58 3.56 6.41 -18.54
C LYS A 58 4.19 6.80 -17.20
N ALA A 59 3.42 6.77 -16.12
CA ALA A 59 3.92 7.06 -14.78
C ALA A 59 4.39 5.81 -14.02
N ALA A 60 4.13 4.62 -14.55
CA ALA A 60 4.49 3.35 -13.92
C ALA A 60 5.91 2.91 -14.26
N HIS A 61 6.57 2.23 -13.32
CA HIS A 61 7.90 1.67 -13.54
C HIS A 61 7.92 0.57 -14.61
N GLY A 62 6.79 -0.05 -14.87
CA GLY A 62 6.61 -1.05 -15.93
C GLY A 62 6.24 -0.49 -17.30
N PHE A 63 6.19 0.82 -17.47
CA PHE A 63 5.82 1.45 -18.73
C PHE A 63 6.69 0.94 -19.88
N GLY A 64 6.02 0.55 -20.98
CA GLY A 64 6.70 0.03 -22.16
C GLY A 64 7.39 -1.32 -21.98
N GLY A 65 7.16 -2.01 -20.88
CA GLY A 65 7.78 -3.30 -20.58
C GLY A 65 9.22 -3.20 -20.10
N LYS A 66 9.64 -2.04 -19.62
CA LYS A 66 11.00 -1.83 -19.12
C LYS A 66 11.29 -2.76 -17.94
N GLN A 67 12.35 -3.55 -18.08
CA GLN A 67 12.85 -4.44 -17.03
C GLN A 67 14.28 -4.06 -16.67
N THR A 68 14.48 -3.70 -15.40
CA THR A 68 15.80 -3.47 -14.80
C THR A 68 15.89 -4.30 -13.51
N PRO A 69 17.10 -4.55 -12.97
CA PRO A 69 17.21 -5.28 -11.70
C PRO A 69 16.36 -4.69 -10.57
N LYS A 70 16.18 -3.37 -10.55
CA LYS A 70 15.41 -2.67 -9.50
C LYS A 70 13.90 -2.90 -9.58
N VAL A 71 13.36 -3.32 -10.73
CA VAL A 71 11.92 -3.54 -10.91
C VAL A 71 11.56 -5.02 -11.07
N THR A 72 12.49 -5.92 -10.84
CA THR A 72 12.30 -7.37 -11.00
C THR A 72 11.06 -7.87 -10.26
N SER A 73 10.85 -7.45 -9.02
CA SER A 73 9.73 -7.90 -8.19
C SER A 73 8.37 -7.49 -8.76
N LEU A 74 8.31 -6.38 -9.48
CA LEU A 74 7.07 -5.87 -10.10
C LEU A 74 6.54 -6.82 -11.18
N TYR A 75 7.41 -7.61 -11.81
CA TYR A 75 7.05 -8.58 -12.86
C TYR A 75 6.71 -9.97 -12.32
N GLN A 76 6.80 -10.17 -11.00
CA GLN A 76 6.42 -11.41 -10.36
C GLN A 76 4.90 -11.50 -10.18
N ARG A 77 4.41 -12.64 -9.74
CA ARG A 77 2.96 -12.88 -9.58
C ARG A 77 2.34 -11.97 -8.53
N GLY A 78 1.03 -11.77 -8.64
CA GLY A 78 0.25 -11.03 -7.67
C GLY A 78 0.42 -11.53 -6.24
N GLY A 79 0.46 -10.59 -5.28
CA GLY A 79 0.82 -10.84 -3.90
C GLY A 79 2.30 -10.63 -3.59
N THR A 80 3.16 -10.50 -4.60
CA THR A 80 4.56 -10.12 -4.41
C THR A 80 4.65 -8.67 -3.92
N ILE A 81 5.54 -8.43 -2.96
CA ILE A 81 5.86 -7.09 -2.47
C ILE A 81 6.93 -6.50 -3.37
N TYR A 82 6.61 -5.41 -4.04
CA TYR A 82 7.59 -4.61 -4.76
C TYR A 82 8.03 -3.45 -3.89
N GLY A 83 9.23 -3.58 -3.29
CA GLY A 83 9.86 -2.55 -2.48
C GLY A 83 10.75 -1.67 -3.33
N HIS A 84 10.35 -0.42 -3.52
CA HIS A 84 11.11 0.56 -4.27
C HIS A 84 11.71 1.60 -3.32
N VAL A 85 13.02 1.88 -3.47
CA VAL A 85 13.70 2.88 -2.65
C VAL A 85 13.82 4.18 -3.43
N MET A 86 13.23 5.24 -2.90
CA MET A 86 13.29 6.59 -3.47
C MET A 86 13.74 7.58 -2.39
N HIS A 87 14.83 8.30 -2.65
CA HIS A 87 15.40 9.27 -1.69
C HIS A 87 15.56 8.68 -0.28
N THR A 88 16.12 7.47 -0.17
CA THR A 88 16.34 6.70 1.06
C THR A 88 15.07 6.11 1.68
N HIS A 89 13.88 6.39 1.15
CA HIS A 89 12.61 5.87 1.66
C HIS A 89 12.19 4.60 0.95
N LEU A 90 11.79 3.60 1.72
CA LEU A 90 11.20 2.38 1.19
C LEU A 90 9.72 2.62 0.89
N LEU A 91 9.35 2.44 -0.38
CA LEU A 91 7.96 2.51 -0.84
C LEU A 91 7.48 1.09 -1.14
N ILE A 92 6.35 0.69 -0.55
CA ILE A 92 5.81 -0.66 -0.69
C ILE A 92 4.62 -0.67 -1.64
N ASN A 93 4.76 -1.50 -2.69
CA ASN A 93 3.71 -1.80 -3.65
C ASN A 93 3.32 -3.27 -3.52
N LEU A 94 2.05 -3.58 -3.74
CA LEU A 94 1.57 -4.94 -3.94
C LEU A 94 1.37 -5.19 -5.42
N VAL A 95 2.03 -6.20 -5.95
CA VAL A 95 1.81 -6.68 -7.33
C VAL A 95 0.42 -7.29 -7.40
N THR A 96 -0.33 -6.99 -8.45
CA THR A 96 -1.77 -7.28 -8.54
C THR A 96 -2.15 -8.22 -9.65
N ARG A 97 -1.22 -8.53 -10.57
CA ARG A 97 -1.53 -9.34 -11.74
C ARG A 97 -0.65 -10.59 -11.78
N GLU A 98 -0.90 -11.41 -12.78
CA GLU A 98 -0.10 -12.60 -13.07
C GLU A 98 1.36 -12.24 -13.41
N GLU A 99 2.24 -13.22 -13.30
CA GLU A 99 3.66 -13.07 -13.65
C GLU A 99 3.83 -12.50 -15.07
N GLY A 100 4.71 -11.52 -15.19
CA GLY A 100 5.00 -10.84 -16.46
C GLY A 100 4.18 -9.58 -16.69
N ILE A 101 3.15 -9.29 -15.89
CA ILE A 101 2.31 -8.09 -16.01
C ILE A 101 2.67 -7.13 -14.86
N PRO A 102 3.37 -6.02 -15.14
CA PRO A 102 3.94 -5.15 -14.10
C PRO A 102 2.94 -4.12 -13.58
N GLU A 103 1.80 -4.58 -13.06
CA GLU A 103 0.81 -3.72 -12.42
C GLU A 103 0.87 -3.88 -10.91
N GLY A 104 0.61 -2.81 -10.20
CA GLY A 104 0.64 -2.83 -8.74
C GLY A 104 -0.09 -1.68 -8.09
N VAL A 105 -0.23 -1.79 -6.78
CA VAL A 105 -0.83 -0.77 -5.92
C VAL A 105 0.21 -0.28 -4.92
N LEU A 106 0.51 1.01 -4.94
CA LEU A 106 1.31 1.66 -3.92
C LEU A 106 0.45 1.92 -2.68
N ILE A 107 0.91 1.46 -1.52
CA ILE A 107 0.30 1.79 -0.23
C ILE A 107 0.95 3.08 0.27
N ARG A 108 0.16 4.15 0.40
CA ARG A 108 0.68 5.49 0.66
C ARG A 108 0.54 5.96 2.10
N ALA A 109 -0.46 5.49 2.82
CA ALA A 109 -0.69 5.92 4.19
C ALA A 109 -1.56 4.92 4.93
N VAL A 110 -1.38 4.87 6.25
CA VAL A 110 -2.17 4.03 7.15
C VAL A 110 -2.61 4.81 8.39
N GLU A 111 -3.78 4.47 8.92
CA GLU A 111 -4.22 4.89 10.25
C GLU A 111 -3.65 3.90 11.25
N PRO A 112 -2.73 4.31 12.16
CA PRO A 112 -2.02 3.37 13.02
C PRO A 112 -2.94 2.75 14.08
N GLU A 113 -2.68 1.51 14.43
CA GLU A 113 -3.42 0.75 15.44
C GLU A 113 -2.48 0.22 16.54
N ASP A 114 -1.65 -0.76 16.24
CA ASP A 114 -0.71 -1.37 17.19
C ASP A 114 0.70 -0.83 17.01
N GLY A 115 1.43 -0.67 18.11
CA GLY A 115 2.84 -0.28 18.10
C GLY A 115 3.09 1.23 17.99
N ILE A 116 2.08 2.05 18.29
CA ILE A 116 2.14 3.52 18.12
C ILE A 116 3.31 4.15 18.89
N GLU A 117 3.54 3.74 20.12
CA GLU A 117 4.61 4.33 20.94
C GLU A 117 6.00 4.09 20.34
N THR A 118 6.23 2.90 19.76
CA THR A 118 7.49 2.62 19.04
C THR A 118 7.54 3.32 17.68
N MET A 119 6.41 3.46 17.00
CA MET A 119 6.35 4.28 15.78
C MET A 119 6.82 5.71 16.02
N LYS A 120 6.44 6.31 17.14
CA LYS A 120 6.90 7.66 17.54
C LYS A 120 8.42 7.73 17.65
N ILE A 121 9.03 6.70 18.21
CA ILE A 121 10.48 6.60 18.33
C ILE A 121 11.10 6.44 16.93
N ASN A 122 10.60 5.51 16.14
CA ASN A 122 11.12 5.21 14.80
C ASN A 122 11.04 6.41 13.86
N ARG A 123 10.01 7.23 14.00
CA ARG A 123 9.76 8.41 13.17
C ARG A 123 10.34 9.71 13.77
N ASN A 124 10.56 9.75 15.07
CA ASN A 124 10.77 10.99 15.84
C ASN A 124 9.65 12.01 15.55
N LYS A 125 8.42 11.56 15.54
CA LYS A 125 7.19 12.32 15.24
C LYS A 125 6.05 11.77 16.09
N SER A 126 4.94 12.52 16.14
CA SER A 126 3.71 12.11 16.78
C SER A 126 2.50 12.56 15.97
N GLY A 127 1.30 12.10 16.35
CA GLY A 127 0.06 12.46 15.69
C GLY A 127 -0.04 11.93 14.26
N PHE A 128 -0.69 12.69 13.39
CA PHE A 128 -1.01 12.25 12.03
C PHE A 128 0.22 12.08 11.14
N GLU A 129 1.31 12.77 11.45
CA GLU A 129 2.57 12.66 10.71
C GLU A 129 3.30 11.33 10.91
N LEU A 130 2.84 10.48 11.82
CA LEU A 130 3.46 9.16 12.02
C LEU A 130 3.48 8.35 10.74
N THR A 131 2.36 8.31 10.02
CA THR A 131 2.10 7.33 8.96
C THR A 131 1.40 7.91 7.73
N ASN A 132 1.40 9.24 7.58
CA ASN A 132 0.69 9.94 6.50
C ASN A 132 1.55 10.15 5.24
N GLY A 133 2.23 9.13 4.80
CA GLY A 133 3.05 9.18 3.59
C GLY A 133 3.67 7.81 3.29
N PRO A 134 4.03 7.55 2.01
CA PRO A 134 4.43 6.21 1.58
C PRO A 134 5.75 5.72 2.19
N GLY A 135 6.70 6.63 2.45
CA GLY A 135 7.93 6.31 3.18
C GLY A 135 7.80 6.50 4.69
N LYS A 136 6.77 7.21 5.15
CA LYS A 136 6.54 7.46 6.58
C LYS A 136 6.03 6.23 7.30
N TRP A 137 5.00 5.58 6.78
CA TRP A 137 4.45 4.39 7.42
C TRP A 137 5.42 3.20 7.41
N THR A 138 6.21 3.03 6.34
CA THR A 138 7.21 1.96 6.27
C THR A 138 8.32 2.15 7.28
N LYS A 139 8.76 3.41 7.48
CA LYS A 139 9.72 3.77 8.53
C LYS A 139 9.12 3.60 9.93
N ALA A 140 7.87 4.03 10.13
CA ALA A 140 7.16 3.84 11.39
C ALA A 140 7.09 2.37 11.80
N PHE A 141 6.84 1.47 10.84
CA PHE A 141 6.77 0.02 11.05
C PHE A 141 8.14 -0.67 11.09
N ASN A 142 9.22 0.08 10.90
CA ASN A 142 10.59 -0.47 10.88
C ASN A 142 10.79 -1.56 9.82
N ILE A 143 10.18 -1.42 8.66
CA ILE A 143 10.24 -2.42 7.60
C ILE A 143 11.59 -2.32 6.85
N PRO A 144 12.34 -3.41 6.73
CA PRO A 144 13.64 -3.40 6.05
C PRO A 144 13.49 -3.50 4.53
N ARG A 145 14.47 -2.98 3.80
CA ARG A 145 14.52 -3.06 2.33
C ARG A 145 14.49 -4.51 1.80
N ALA A 146 15.00 -5.46 2.59
CA ALA A 146 14.99 -6.87 2.25
C ALA A 146 13.59 -7.48 2.08
N ILE A 147 12.53 -6.75 2.43
CA ILE A 147 11.14 -7.19 2.20
C ILE A 147 10.81 -7.28 0.71
N ASP A 148 11.53 -6.55 -0.15
CA ASP A 148 11.33 -6.60 -1.60
C ASP A 148 11.43 -8.03 -2.13
N GLY A 149 10.48 -8.43 -2.97
CA GLY A 149 10.41 -9.77 -3.54
C GLY A 149 9.74 -10.82 -2.65
N SER A 150 9.45 -10.51 -1.39
CA SER A 150 8.69 -11.39 -0.51
C SER A 150 7.22 -11.45 -0.93
N THR A 151 6.52 -12.51 -0.53
CA THR A 151 5.09 -12.65 -0.77
C THR A 151 4.31 -12.19 0.46
N ILE A 152 3.33 -11.30 0.26
CA ILE A 152 2.43 -10.86 1.33
C ILE A 152 1.77 -12.06 2.02
N ASN A 153 1.59 -12.01 3.33
CA ASN A 153 1.04 -13.09 4.16
C ASN A 153 1.91 -14.36 4.24
N GLN A 154 3.05 -14.38 3.57
CA GLN A 154 4.06 -15.46 3.65
C GLN A 154 5.40 -14.95 4.16
N CYS A 155 5.43 -13.73 4.68
CA CYS A 155 6.57 -13.08 5.32
C CYS A 155 6.08 -12.31 6.55
N ARG A 156 6.92 -11.47 7.12
CA ARG A 156 6.57 -10.67 8.31
C ARG A 156 5.57 -9.55 8.03
N LEU A 157 5.34 -9.20 6.77
CA LEU A 157 4.28 -8.26 6.36
C LEU A 157 3.05 -9.03 5.92
N SER A 158 1.91 -8.69 6.50
CA SER A 158 0.63 -9.34 6.20
C SER A 158 -0.50 -8.33 6.08
N ILE A 159 -1.53 -8.69 5.35
CA ILE A 159 -2.81 -7.99 5.32
C ILE A 159 -3.92 -8.96 5.74
N ASP A 160 -4.88 -8.44 6.48
CA ASP A 160 -6.04 -9.18 6.96
C ASP A 160 -7.30 -8.55 6.37
N VAL A 161 -7.84 -9.21 5.34
CA VAL A 161 -9.04 -8.72 4.63
C VAL A 161 -10.32 -8.91 5.43
N LYS A 162 -10.29 -9.75 6.47
CA LYS A 162 -11.44 -9.99 7.35
C LYS A 162 -11.49 -8.99 8.50
N ASN A 163 -10.32 -8.68 9.07
CA ASN A 163 -10.19 -7.68 10.11
C ASN A 163 -9.96 -6.31 9.43
N ARG A 164 -11.04 -5.67 9.04
CA ARG A 164 -10.99 -4.44 8.28
C ARG A 164 -12.07 -3.46 8.70
N LYS A 165 -11.83 -2.20 8.37
CA LYS A 165 -12.82 -1.13 8.42
C LYS A 165 -13.34 -0.86 7.02
N PHE A 166 -14.53 -0.27 6.92
CA PHE A 166 -15.11 0.10 5.61
C PHE A 166 -15.20 1.63 5.53
N PRO A 167 -14.60 2.25 4.50
CA PRO A 167 -14.70 3.70 4.30
C PRO A 167 -16.17 4.13 4.17
N ARG A 168 -16.54 5.24 4.80
CA ARG A 168 -17.84 5.87 4.56
C ARG A 168 -17.92 6.38 3.13
N GLU A 169 -16.83 6.99 2.67
CA GLU A 169 -16.71 7.52 1.32
C GLU A 169 -15.26 7.40 0.84
N ILE A 170 -15.10 7.02 -0.41
CA ILE A 170 -13.80 6.97 -1.08
C ILE A 170 -13.70 8.16 -2.01
N GLU A 171 -12.59 8.88 -1.94
CA GLU A 171 -12.27 9.98 -2.84
C GLU A 171 -11.25 9.53 -3.88
N GLU A 172 -11.50 9.89 -5.14
CA GLU A 172 -10.62 9.61 -6.26
C GLU A 172 -9.96 10.91 -6.72
N SER A 173 -8.66 10.89 -6.97
CA SER A 173 -7.89 12.07 -7.37
C SER A 173 -6.68 11.70 -8.20
N ALA A 174 -5.99 12.71 -8.73
CA ALA A 174 -4.72 12.50 -9.43
C ALA A 174 -3.64 11.97 -8.48
N ARG A 175 -2.78 11.11 -9.00
CA ARG A 175 -1.63 10.57 -8.25
C ARG A 175 -0.66 11.69 -7.89
N ILE A 176 0.02 11.53 -6.77
CA ILE A 176 0.96 12.52 -6.24
C ILE A 176 2.33 12.38 -6.90
N GLY A 177 2.91 13.52 -7.28
CA GLY A 177 4.30 13.57 -7.76
C GLY A 177 4.51 12.99 -9.15
N ILE A 178 3.50 13.07 -10.04
CA ILE A 178 3.55 12.57 -11.41
C ILE A 178 3.53 13.75 -12.40
N PRO A 179 4.67 14.44 -12.62
CA PRO A 179 4.72 15.54 -13.58
C PRO A 179 4.94 15.06 -15.00
N ASN A 180 4.42 15.81 -15.98
CA ASN A 180 4.79 15.70 -17.40
C ASN A 180 4.59 14.30 -18.03
N LYS A 181 3.50 13.59 -17.66
CA LYS A 181 3.13 12.29 -18.23
C LYS A 181 1.84 12.35 -19.06
N GLY A 182 1.50 13.53 -19.58
CA GLY A 182 0.28 13.74 -20.37
C GLY A 182 -0.97 13.40 -19.57
N GLU A 183 -1.90 12.68 -20.17
CA GLU A 183 -3.13 12.24 -19.51
C GLU A 183 -2.87 11.44 -18.21
N TRP A 184 -1.73 10.74 -18.13
CA TRP A 184 -1.39 9.91 -16.96
C TRP A 184 -1.04 10.74 -15.72
N THR A 185 -0.68 12.00 -15.88
CA THR A 185 -0.51 12.94 -14.76
C THR A 185 -1.85 13.26 -14.10
N GLU A 186 -2.92 13.37 -14.88
CA GLU A 186 -4.23 13.85 -14.43
C GLU A 186 -5.22 12.73 -14.11
N LYS A 187 -4.99 11.50 -14.58
CA LYS A 187 -5.88 10.37 -14.32
C LYS A 187 -6.08 10.16 -12.82
N HIS A 188 -7.32 9.96 -12.42
CA HIS A 188 -7.72 9.73 -11.03
C HIS A 188 -7.43 8.28 -10.61
N LEU A 189 -6.16 8.00 -10.33
CA LEU A 189 -5.67 6.68 -9.91
C LEU A 189 -5.18 6.66 -8.47
N ARG A 190 -5.47 7.71 -7.71
CA ARG A 190 -5.25 7.81 -6.26
C ARG A 190 -6.57 7.69 -5.54
N TYR A 191 -6.61 6.83 -4.52
CA TYR A 191 -7.81 6.52 -3.74
C TYR A 191 -7.54 6.78 -2.27
N THR A 192 -8.47 7.49 -1.62
CA THR A 192 -8.32 7.87 -0.21
C THR A 192 -9.63 7.65 0.54
N VAL A 193 -9.52 7.36 1.84
CA VAL A 193 -10.64 7.39 2.77
C VAL A 193 -10.94 8.86 3.04
N LYS A 194 -12.04 9.37 2.53
CA LYS A 194 -12.39 10.80 2.57
C LYS A 194 -12.37 11.33 4.00
N GLY A 195 -11.63 12.41 4.20
CA GLY A 195 -11.53 13.11 5.48
C GLY A 195 -10.63 12.45 6.52
N ASN A 196 -10.10 11.25 6.26
CA ASN A 196 -9.21 10.61 7.24
C ASN A 196 -7.92 11.41 7.40
N PRO A 197 -7.56 11.81 8.63
CA PRO A 197 -6.44 12.72 8.86
C PRO A 197 -5.07 12.10 8.60
N TYR A 198 -4.98 10.78 8.47
CA TYR A 198 -3.73 10.08 8.12
C TYR A 198 -3.47 10.01 6.62
N VAL A 199 -4.39 10.48 5.79
CA VAL A 199 -4.16 10.63 4.34
C VAL A 199 -3.05 11.65 4.11
N SER A 200 -2.13 11.38 3.18
CA SER A 200 -1.03 12.29 2.89
C SER A 200 -1.52 13.61 2.30
N ARG A 201 -0.82 14.70 2.61
CA ARG A 201 -1.14 16.06 2.13
C ARG A 201 -2.57 16.53 2.45
N MET A 202 -3.17 16.00 3.51
CA MET A 202 -4.49 16.42 3.96
C MET A 202 -4.44 17.83 4.55
N ARG A 203 -5.34 18.70 4.10
CA ARG A 203 -5.53 20.00 4.75
C ARG A 203 -6.30 19.83 6.05
N LYS A 204 -5.92 20.60 7.08
CA LYS A 204 -6.61 20.56 8.40
C LYS A 204 -8.11 20.81 8.27
N SER A 205 -8.51 21.73 7.39
CA SER A 205 -9.92 22.06 7.15
C SER A 205 -10.75 20.92 6.58
N ASP A 206 -10.10 19.94 5.94
CA ASP A 206 -10.77 18.80 5.32
C ASP A 206 -10.78 17.56 6.23
N CYS A 207 -10.06 17.61 7.36
CA CYS A 207 -9.96 16.50 8.30
C CYS A 207 -11.25 16.34 9.11
N LEU A 208 -11.71 15.09 9.15
CA LEU A 208 -12.70 14.61 10.13
C LEU A 208 -11.96 13.90 11.27
N LEU A 209 -12.67 13.56 12.34
CA LEU A 209 -12.13 12.63 13.32
C LEU A 209 -11.98 11.25 12.65
N PRO A 210 -10.92 10.48 12.97
CA PRO A 210 -10.69 9.18 12.31
C PRO A 210 -11.93 8.28 12.34
N GLU A 211 -12.60 8.15 13.48
CA GLU A 211 -13.79 7.31 13.65
C GLU A 211 -14.98 7.75 12.81
N GLU A 212 -15.06 9.01 12.38
CA GLU A 212 -16.10 9.53 11.52
C GLU A 212 -15.92 9.12 10.04
N THR A 213 -14.75 8.61 9.67
CA THR A 213 -14.41 8.25 8.29
C THR A 213 -14.72 6.80 7.95
N TRP A 214 -15.07 6.01 8.94
CA TRP A 214 -15.43 4.60 8.81
C TRP A 214 -16.92 4.35 9.03
N LYS A 215 -17.48 3.30 8.40
CA LYS A 215 -18.84 2.82 8.65
C LYS A 215 -18.95 2.10 9.98
#